data_6d19b063622224812b6efb646315c329
#
_entry.id   6d19b063622224812b6efb646315c329
#
_cell.length_a   1.000
_cell.length_b   1.000
_cell.length_c   1.000
_cell.angle_alpha   90.00
_cell.angle_beta   90.00
_cell.angle_gamma   90.00
#
_symmetry.space_group_name_H-M   'P 1'
#
loop_
_entity.id
_entity.type
_entity.pdbx_description
1 polymer ?
#
loop_
_entity_poly.entity_id
_entity_poly.type
_entity_poly.pdbx_seq_one_letter_code
_entity_poly.pdbx_strand_id
1 'polypeptide(L)'
;MDTQNHFYGHTATLAAYSGLSRPRHVAGLIQHGWTTVCPIPVNFGDFPGIERHGKRKLFVWSHGSRAWDPGRSPRASFALGAPWAYLASMEPVRNQLARSKGSGVLIMPLHSTRIIQVRGDQASLARAYLRTEGPATVCLHYEDIHKPDIVGSWLDAGHRVVTAGPRHDPDFLSRILALVLASERVVANRLMTPVLYAASVGRDVGVYGDPLSISTAEIHGQDAIRSLWPELHGESLDRGMTTDLARNELGFQHVLGPVELRSALGWTARSAGPAVQYWAGAPVHKTLNVLGLGRRDAGSSEKQVGASPLAWLTHPMSHLPRPLPAHAASLDPLPAPIPVTMP
;
A
#
# COMPACT_ATOMS: atom_id res chain seq x y z
N MET A 1 9.29 -2.39 13.73
CA MET A 1 9.56 -3.30 12.60
C MET A 1 8.33 -4.03 12.10
N ASP A 2 7.39 -4.47 12.92
CA ASP A 2 6.14 -5.06 12.41
C ASP A 2 5.07 -4.02 12.05
N THR A 3 5.38 -2.75 12.16
CA THR A 3 4.46 -1.65 11.85
C THR A 3 4.01 -1.65 10.39
N GLN A 4 4.88 -2.04 9.46
CA GLN A 4 4.52 -2.13 8.04
C GLN A 4 3.40 -3.13 7.77
N ASN A 5 3.31 -4.22 8.53
CA ASN A 5 2.24 -5.20 8.38
C ASN A 5 0.85 -4.58 8.58
N HIS A 6 0.78 -3.48 9.33
CA HIS A 6 -0.47 -2.80 9.70
C HIS A 6 -0.77 -1.57 8.83
N PHE A 7 0.10 -1.24 7.85
CA PHE A 7 -0.14 -0.11 6.97
C PHE A 7 -1.35 -0.34 6.07
N TYR A 8 -2.00 0.75 5.73
CA TYR A 8 -3.10 0.79 4.76
C TYR A 8 -4.28 -0.14 5.08
N GLY A 9 -4.50 -0.43 6.39
CA GLY A 9 -5.59 -1.33 6.81
C GLY A 9 -5.38 -2.81 6.45
N HIS A 10 -4.17 -3.22 6.03
CA HIS A 10 -3.92 -4.58 5.53
C HIS A 10 -4.27 -5.65 6.56
N THR A 11 -3.68 -5.58 7.76
CA THR A 11 -3.99 -6.58 8.78
C THR A 11 -5.39 -6.45 9.36
N ALA A 12 -5.98 -5.26 9.35
CA ALA A 12 -7.37 -5.07 9.73
C ALA A 12 -8.32 -5.81 8.76
N THR A 13 -8.04 -5.74 7.46
CA THR A 13 -8.74 -6.49 6.43
C THR A 13 -8.58 -8.01 6.60
N LEU A 14 -7.34 -8.48 6.80
CA LEU A 14 -7.07 -9.90 7.03
C LEU A 14 -7.72 -10.41 8.32
N ALA A 15 -7.85 -9.56 9.35
CA ALA A 15 -8.57 -9.89 10.57
C ALA A 15 -10.07 -10.03 10.31
N ALA A 16 -10.69 -9.09 9.59
CA ALA A 16 -12.09 -9.16 9.20
C ALA A 16 -12.38 -10.44 8.41
N TYR A 17 -11.58 -10.73 7.39
CA TYR A 17 -11.69 -11.96 6.61
C TYR A 17 -11.57 -13.23 7.45
N SER A 18 -10.70 -13.22 8.45
CA SER A 18 -10.46 -14.35 9.35
C SER A 18 -11.50 -14.49 10.48
N GLY A 19 -12.51 -13.60 10.55
CA GLY A 19 -13.49 -13.57 11.62
C GLY A 19 -12.94 -13.12 12.98
N LEU A 20 -11.88 -12.30 12.97
CA LEU A 20 -11.31 -11.71 14.18
C LEU A 20 -11.78 -10.26 14.34
N SER A 21 -12.07 -9.84 15.57
CA SER A 21 -12.50 -8.47 15.87
C SER A 21 -11.38 -7.42 15.75
N ARG A 22 -10.12 -7.86 15.75
CA ARG A 22 -8.93 -7.01 15.62
C ARG A 22 -7.72 -7.79 15.12
N PRO A 23 -6.73 -7.13 14.49
CA PRO A 23 -5.47 -7.76 14.12
C PRO A 23 -4.69 -8.31 15.31
N ARG A 24 -3.84 -9.28 15.03
CA ARG A 24 -2.83 -9.81 15.95
C ARG A 24 -1.43 -9.61 15.37
N HIS A 25 -0.39 -9.87 16.16
CA HIS A 25 0.99 -9.84 15.69
C HIS A 25 1.25 -10.89 14.62
N VAL A 26 1.87 -10.51 13.53
CA VAL A 26 2.14 -11.37 12.37
C VAL A 26 3.48 -12.09 12.53
N ALA A 27 3.49 -13.41 12.28
CA ALA A 27 4.69 -14.23 12.30
C ALA A 27 5.54 -14.09 11.01
N GLY A 28 5.75 -12.85 10.56
CA GLY A 28 6.49 -12.55 9.35
C GLY A 28 6.35 -11.08 8.94
N LEU A 29 6.67 -10.80 7.70
CA LEU A 29 6.51 -9.48 7.10
C LEU A 29 5.61 -9.60 5.87
N ILE A 30 4.60 -8.75 5.77
CA ILE A 30 3.65 -8.70 4.67
C ILE A 30 4.10 -7.60 3.70
N GLN A 31 4.11 -7.90 2.42
CA GLN A 31 4.26 -6.93 1.35
C GLN A 31 3.18 -5.84 1.50
N HIS A 32 3.59 -4.57 1.48
CA HIS A 32 2.67 -3.45 1.78
C HIS A 32 2.17 -2.69 0.55
N GLY A 33 2.65 -3.03 -0.65
CA GLY A 33 2.22 -2.42 -1.90
C GLY A 33 2.61 -3.30 -3.09
N TRP A 34 1.91 -3.16 -4.20
CA TRP A 34 2.36 -3.72 -5.47
C TRP A 34 3.51 -2.87 -6.02
N THR A 35 4.44 -3.50 -6.70
CA THR A 35 5.59 -2.84 -7.31
C THR A 35 5.75 -3.28 -8.75
N THR A 36 6.21 -2.37 -9.58
CA THR A 36 6.51 -2.61 -11.01
C THR A 36 7.71 -3.53 -11.22
N VAL A 37 8.47 -3.80 -10.17
CA VAL A 37 9.65 -4.65 -10.15
C VAL A 37 9.56 -5.64 -9.00
N CYS A 38 10.53 -6.55 -8.86
CA CYS A 38 10.52 -7.54 -7.79
C CYS A 38 10.27 -6.88 -6.41
N PRO A 39 9.25 -7.34 -5.64
CA PRO A 39 8.86 -6.71 -4.40
C PRO A 39 9.90 -6.85 -3.27
N ILE A 40 10.80 -7.82 -3.36
CA ILE A 40 11.74 -8.12 -2.27
C ILE A 40 12.63 -6.94 -1.92
N PRO A 41 13.37 -6.31 -2.85
CA PRO A 41 14.22 -5.17 -2.52
C PRO A 41 13.42 -3.89 -2.23
N VAL A 42 12.19 -3.79 -2.74
CA VAL A 42 11.38 -2.56 -2.62
C VAL A 42 10.53 -2.56 -1.36
N ASN A 43 9.71 -3.60 -1.17
CA ASN A 43 8.74 -3.64 -0.07
C ASN A 43 9.31 -4.08 1.28
N PHE A 44 10.49 -4.67 1.26
CA PHE A 44 11.18 -5.11 2.48
C PHE A 44 12.50 -4.37 2.68
N GLY A 45 12.82 -3.41 1.79
CA GLY A 45 14.08 -2.67 1.77
C GLY A 45 14.27 -1.69 2.93
N ASP A 46 13.21 -1.26 3.62
CA ASP A 46 13.30 -0.47 4.87
C ASP A 46 14.00 -1.27 6.00
N PHE A 47 14.27 -2.52 5.76
CA PHE A 47 14.99 -3.42 6.64
C PHE A 47 16.22 -3.98 5.92
N PRO A 48 17.30 -3.17 5.78
CA PRO A 48 18.51 -3.61 5.08
C PRO A 48 18.99 -4.97 5.57
N GLY A 49 19.24 -5.88 4.65
CA GLY A 49 19.69 -7.23 4.94
C GLY A 49 18.61 -8.20 5.43
N ILE A 50 17.32 -7.79 5.50
CA ILE A 50 16.25 -8.73 5.92
C ILE A 50 16.09 -9.84 4.88
N GLU A 51 16.24 -9.51 3.61
CA GLU A 51 16.22 -10.45 2.50
C GLU A 51 17.40 -11.44 2.56
N ARG A 52 18.54 -11.05 3.17
CA ARG A 52 19.76 -11.88 3.26
C ARG A 52 19.92 -12.59 4.59
N HIS A 53 19.64 -11.91 5.69
CA HIS A 53 20.04 -12.35 7.03
C HIS A 53 18.87 -12.55 8.01
N GLY A 54 17.71 -12.01 7.70
CA GLY A 54 16.56 -12.15 8.57
C GLY A 54 16.01 -13.57 8.59
N LYS A 55 15.52 -14.02 9.75
CA LYS A 55 14.85 -15.32 9.93
C LYS A 55 13.33 -15.25 9.75
N ARG A 56 12.79 -14.06 9.45
CA ARG A 56 11.35 -13.84 9.32
C ARG A 56 10.84 -14.33 7.97
N LYS A 57 9.66 -14.95 7.97
CA LYS A 57 8.96 -15.31 6.75
C LYS A 57 8.55 -14.04 5.99
N LEU A 58 8.73 -14.04 4.68
CA LEU A 58 8.27 -12.97 3.79
C LEU A 58 6.99 -13.41 3.10
N PHE A 59 5.91 -12.67 3.35
CA PHE A 59 4.64 -12.86 2.67
C PHE A 59 4.54 -11.90 1.49
N VAL A 60 4.68 -12.42 0.28
CA VAL A 60 4.50 -11.69 -0.96
C VAL A 60 3.09 -11.87 -1.49
N TRP A 61 2.64 -10.97 -2.35
CA TRP A 61 1.28 -11.06 -2.88
C TRP A 61 1.16 -12.16 -3.93
N SER A 62 2.13 -12.26 -4.84
CA SER A 62 2.10 -13.28 -5.91
C SER A 62 3.51 -13.70 -6.30
N HIS A 63 3.70 -15.00 -6.50
CA HIS A 63 4.87 -15.55 -7.20
C HIS A 63 4.64 -15.57 -8.72
N GLY A 64 3.40 -15.39 -9.18
CA GLY A 64 3.04 -15.28 -10.59
C GLY A 64 3.16 -13.87 -11.14
N SER A 65 3.61 -12.89 -10.33
CA SER A 65 3.86 -11.52 -10.80
C SER A 65 4.92 -11.53 -11.90
N ARG A 66 4.68 -10.75 -12.97
CA ARG A 66 5.63 -10.54 -14.06
C ARG A 66 6.99 -10.05 -13.58
N ALA A 67 6.99 -9.24 -12.52
CA ALA A 67 8.20 -8.70 -11.92
C ALA A 67 8.86 -9.65 -10.92
N TRP A 68 8.30 -10.83 -10.67
CA TRP A 68 8.85 -11.76 -9.70
C TRP A 68 10.19 -12.33 -10.18
N ASP A 69 11.21 -12.24 -9.33
CA ASP A 69 12.53 -12.79 -9.58
C ASP A 69 12.95 -13.68 -8.38
N PRO A 70 12.84 -15.01 -8.50
CA PRO A 70 13.20 -15.93 -7.43
C PRO A 70 14.70 -15.87 -7.08
N GLY A 71 15.56 -15.49 -8.03
CA GLY A 71 17.01 -15.38 -7.85
C GLY A 71 17.40 -14.19 -6.94
N ARG A 72 16.54 -13.20 -6.80
CA ARG A 72 16.77 -12.04 -5.93
C ARG A 72 16.42 -12.27 -4.48
N SER A 73 15.73 -13.35 -4.16
CA SER A 73 15.43 -13.71 -2.77
C SER A 73 16.11 -15.02 -2.40
N PRO A 74 17.23 -14.99 -1.67
CA PRO A 74 17.85 -16.22 -1.14
C PRO A 74 17.01 -16.87 -0.03
N ARG A 75 15.86 -16.27 0.32
CA ARG A 75 14.93 -16.75 1.36
C ARG A 75 13.65 -17.26 0.75
N ALA A 76 13.10 -18.29 1.37
CA ALA A 76 11.76 -18.74 1.06
C ALA A 76 10.75 -17.61 1.35
N SER A 77 10.06 -17.18 0.33
CA SER A 77 8.88 -16.33 0.43
C SER A 77 7.62 -17.18 0.32
N PHE A 78 6.51 -16.65 0.81
CA PHE A 78 5.21 -17.31 0.78
C PHE A 78 4.22 -16.40 0.05
N ALA A 79 3.65 -16.88 -1.04
CA ALA A 79 2.61 -16.16 -1.76
C ALA A 79 1.31 -16.22 -0.95
N LEU A 80 0.90 -15.06 -0.43
CA LEU A 80 -0.25 -14.93 0.46
C LEU A 80 -1.48 -14.36 -0.26
N GLY A 81 -1.29 -13.65 -1.36
CA GLY A 81 -2.30 -12.77 -1.93
C GLY A 81 -2.30 -11.38 -1.26
N ALA A 82 -2.68 -10.38 -2.02
CA ALA A 82 -2.85 -9.03 -1.49
C ALA A 82 -4.00 -8.97 -0.48
N PRO A 83 -3.93 -8.17 0.58
CA PRO A 83 -5.08 -7.92 1.47
C PRO A 83 -6.32 -7.46 0.72
N TRP A 84 -6.15 -6.76 -0.40
CA TRP A 84 -7.24 -6.39 -1.31
C TRP A 84 -7.96 -7.61 -1.91
N ALA A 85 -7.24 -8.67 -2.26
CA ALA A 85 -7.85 -9.89 -2.80
C ALA A 85 -8.77 -10.57 -1.76
N TYR A 86 -8.35 -10.57 -0.49
CA TYR A 86 -9.20 -11.02 0.62
C TYR A 86 -10.41 -10.11 0.80
N LEU A 87 -10.22 -8.78 0.77
CA LEU A 87 -11.30 -7.80 0.88
C LEU A 87 -12.36 -8.04 -0.21
N ALA A 88 -11.93 -8.14 -1.46
CA ALA A 88 -12.79 -8.35 -2.61
C ALA A 88 -13.52 -9.72 -2.61
N SER A 89 -12.98 -10.72 -1.89
CA SER A 89 -13.58 -12.07 -1.79
C SER A 89 -14.62 -12.20 -0.68
N MET A 90 -14.72 -11.25 0.25
CA MET A 90 -15.72 -11.29 1.32
C MET A 90 -17.13 -11.09 0.77
N GLU A 91 -18.09 -11.86 1.28
CA GLU A 91 -19.47 -11.86 0.79
C GLU A 91 -20.12 -10.46 0.77
N PRO A 92 -20.06 -9.65 1.84
CA PRO A 92 -20.62 -8.30 1.82
C PRO A 92 -20.05 -7.44 0.69
N VAL A 93 -18.75 -7.56 0.44
CA VAL A 93 -18.04 -6.80 -0.61
C VAL A 93 -18.41 -7.31 -2.00
N ARG A 94 -18.46 -8.61 -2.22
CA ARG A 94 -18.92 -9.19 -3.49
C ARG A 94 -20.33 -8.74 -3.85
N ASN A 95 -21.22 -8.70 -2.87
CA ASN A 95 -22.59 -8.24 -3.06
C ASN A 95 -22.63 -6.74 -3.44
N GLN A 96 -21.79 -5.91 -2.84
CA GLN A 96 -21.66 -4.51 -3.19
C GLN A 96 -21.06 -4.32 -4.60
N LEU A 97 -20.00 -5.08 -4.94
CA LEU A 97 -19.39 -5.08 -6.27
C LEU A 97 -20.41 -5.45 -7.37
N ALA A 98 -21.22 -6.47 -7.14
CA ALA A 98 -22.23 -6.91 -8.10
C ALA A 98 -23.34 -5.86 -8.33
N ARG A 99 -23.67 -5.06 -7.33
CA ARG A 99 -24.72 -4.04 -7.39
C ARG A 99 -24.23 -2.67 -7.87
N SER A 100 -22.96 -2.34 -7.60
CA SER A 100 -22.42 -1.01 -7.89
C SER A 100 -21.89 -0.94 -9.32
N LYS A 101 -22.50 -0.10 -10.12
CA LYS A 101 -21.96 0.29 -11.43
C LYS A 101 -20.92 1.40 -11.30
N GLY A 102 -20.99 2.16 -10.19
CA GLY A 102 -20.22 3.39 -10.01
C GLY A 102 -20.69 4.50 -10.96
N SER A 103 -20.17 5.68 -10.74
CA SER A 103 -20.39 6.83 -11.64
C SER A 103 -19.21 7.81 -11.54
N GLY A 104 -18.89 8.46 -12.66
CA GLY A 104 -17.80 9.42 -12.68
C GLY A 104 -16.40 8.80 -12.51
N VAL A 105 -15.45 9.66 -12.26
CA VAL A 105 -14.02 9.31 -12.28
C VAL A 105 -13.39 9.52 -10.90
N LEU A 106 -12.55 8.56 -10.52
CA LEU A 106 -11.62 8.68 -9.39
C LEU A 106 -10.20 8.89 -9.92
N ILE A 107 -9.58 9.99 -9.55
CA ILE A 107 -8.18 10.26 -9.84
C ILE A 107 -7.33 9.91 -8.61
N MET A 108 -6.30 9.11 -8.81
CA MET A 108 -5.34 8.74 -7.77
C MET A 108 -3.93 9.13 -8.22
N PRO A 109 -3.51 10.39 -8.00
CA PRO A 109 -2.23 10.88 -8.52
C PRO A 109 -1.05 10.28 -7.75
N LEU A 110 0.15 10.36 -8.37
CA LEU A 110 1.41 10.08 -7.69
C LEU A 110 1.49 10.90 -6.42
N HIS A 111 1.89 10.25 -5.33
CA HIS A 111 1.90 10.85 -4.02
C HIS A 111 3.28 10.90 -3.37
N SER A 112 3.46 11.85 -2.47
CA SER A 112 4.62 11.92 -1.59
C SER A 112 4.52 10.91 -0.44
N THR A 113 5.67 10.61 0.12
CA THR A 113 5.80 9.89 1.39
C THR A 113 6.67 10.73 2.34
N ARG A 114 6.93 10.25 3.55
CA ARG A 114 7.84 10.94 4.48
C ARG A 114 9.27 11.11 3.96
N ILE A 115 9.71 10.20 3.10
CA ILE A 115 11.08 10.16 2.57
C ILE A 115 11.15 10.53 1.08
N ILE A 116 10.04 10.46 0.36
CA ILE A 116 9.96 10.75 -1.06
C ILE A 116 9.01 11.94 -1.26
N GLN A 117 9.51 13.00 -1.91
CA GLN A 117 8.70 14.15 -2.27
C GLN A 117 8.40 14.12 -3.77
N VAL A 118 7.14 14.31 -4.13
CA VAL A 118 6.73 14.50 -5.52
C VAL A 118 7.02 15.95 -5.93
N ARG A 119 7.55 16.11 -7.13
CA ARG A 119 7.91 17.37 -7.75
C ARG A 119 7.26 17.48 -9.13
N GLY A 120 6.89 18.67 -9.52
CA GLY A 120 6.27 18.97 -10.81
C GLY A 120 5.03 19.84 -10.68
N ASP A 121 4.38 20.14 -11.80
CA ASP A 121 3.24 21.06 -11.86
C ASP A 121 1.91 20.31 -11.61
N GLN A 122 1.52 20.24 -10.35
CA GLN A 122 0.25 19.63 -9.92
C GLN A 122 -0.96 20.37 -10.53
N ALA A 123 -0.89 21.69 -10.68
CA ALA A 123 -1.99 22.47 -11.21
C ALA A 123 -2.20 22.19 -12.72
N SER A 124 -1.13 22.05 -13.47
CA SER A 124 -1.21 21.65 -14.88
C SER A 124 -1.76 20.24 -15.05
N LEU A 125 -1.34 19.30 -14.19
CA LEU A 125 -1.86 17.93 -14.18
C LEU A 125 -3.37 17.91 -13.85
N ALA A 126 -3.79 18.65 -12.81
CA ALA A 126 -5.20 18.75 -12.42
C ALA A 126 -6.07 19.32 -13.56
N ARG A 127 -5.62 20.40 -14.21
CA ARG A 127 -6.31 20.98 -15.38
C ARG A 127 -6.33 20.02 -16.57
N ALA A 128 -5.28 19.23 -16.78
CA ALA A 128 -5.27 18.23 -17.84
C ALA A 128 -6.36 17.18 -17.60
N TYR A 129 -6.47 16.63 -16.41
CA TYR A 129 -7.53 15.68 -16.07
C TYR A 129 -8.93 16.30 -16.10
N LEU A 130 -9.09 17.58 -15.73
CA LEU A 130 -10.39 18.26 -15.92
C LEU A 130 -10.83 18.28 -17.39
N ARG A 131 -9.88 18.50 -18.33
CA ARG A 131 -10.20 18.51 -19.77
C ARG A 131 -10.52 17.12 -20.31
N THR A 132 -9.86 16.08 -19.84
CA THR A 132 -10.02 14.70 -20.37
C THR A 132 -11.12 13.92 -19.68
N GLU A 133 -11.27 14.08 -18.37
CA GLU A 133 -12.19 13.27 -17.55
C GLU A 133 -13.36 14.08 -16.99
N GLY A 134 -13.33 15.41 -17.09
CA GLY A 134 -14.29 16.30 -16.45
C GLY A 134 -14.07 16.43 -14.94
N PRO A 135 -15.03 17.04 -14.20
CA PRO A 135 -14.98 17.10 -12.74
C PRO A 135 -14.97 15.72 -12.12
N ALA A 136 -13.99 15.45 -11.25
CA ALA A 136 -13.73 14.12 -10.71
C ALA A 136 -13.52 14.16 -9.19
N THR A 137 -13.56 12.98 -8.56
CA THR A 137 -13.08 12.81 -7.19
C THR A 137 -11.58 12.51 -7.23
N VAL A 138 -10.77 13.25 -6.47
CA VAL A 138 -9.33 13.07 -6.35
C VAL A 138 -9.01 12.54 -4.97
N CYS A 139 -8.44 11.35 -4.89
CA CYS A 139 -7.99 10.78 -3.62
C CYS A 139 -6.51 11.07 -3.41
N LEU A 140 -6.20 12.08 -2.59
CA LEU A 140 -4.84 12.41 -2.22
C LEU A 140 -4.34 11.54 -1.06
N HIS A 141 -3.06 11.21 -1.11
CA HIS A 141 -2.38 10.54 0.00
C HIS A 141 -2.32 11.45 1.23
N TYR A 142 -2.35 10.86 2.40
CA TYR A 142 -2.44 11.60 3.65
C TYR A 142 -1.23 12.53 3.93
N GLU A 143 -0.07 12.28 3.33
CA GLU A 143 1.08 13.20 3.42
C GLU A 143 0.88 14.44 2.55
N ASP A 144 0.11 14.35 1.47
CA ASP A 144 -0.09 15.46 0.53
C ASP A 144 -1.28 16.36 0.91
N ILE A 145 -2.26 15.87 1.70
CA ILE A 145 -3.37 16.71 2.16
C ILE A 145 -2.94 17.82 3.14
N HIS A 146 -1.72 17.73 3.66
CA HIS A 146 -1.12 18.77 4.51
C HIS A 146 -0.31 19.81 3.72
N LYS A 147 -0.34 19.75 2.37
CA LYS A 147 0.34 20.66 1.47
C LYS A 147 -0.70 21.52 0.74
N PRO A 148 -0.94 22.77 1.19
CA PRO A 148 -2.00 23.62 0.62
C PRO A 148 -1.89 23.83 -0.89
N ASP A 149 -0.68 23.93 -1.42
CA ASP A 149 -0.39 24.08 -2.84
C ASP A 149 -0.85 22.86 -3.66
N ILE A 150 -0.69 21.65 -3.14
CA ILE A 150 -1.18 20.42 -3.80
C ILE A 150 -2.71 20.37 -3.71
N VAL A 151 -3.27 20.53 -2.52
CA VAL A 151 -4.74 20.51 -2.33
C VAL A 151 -5.40 21.60 -3.17
N GLY A 152 -4.90 22.84 -3.11
CA GLY A 152 -5.39 23.97 -3.89
C GLY A 152 -5.38 23.69 -5.39
N SER A 153 -4.29 23.13 -5.93
CA SER A 153 -4.18 22.78 -7.35
C SER A 153 -5.34 21.93 -7.87
N TRP A 154 -5.82 20.98 -7.07
CA TRP A 154 -6.93 20.10 -7.46
C TRP A 154 -8.30 20.74 -7.21
N LEU A 155 -8.48 21.47 -6.10
CA LEU A 155 -9.74 22.17 -5.81
C LEU A 155 -9.99 23.31 -6.81
N ASP A 156 -8.95 24.13 -7.12
CA ASP A 156 -9.04 25.25 -8.06
C ASP A 156 -9.32 24.78 -9.50
N ALA A 157 -8.88 23.57 -9.84
CA ALA A 157 -9.24 22.93 -11.10
C ALA A 157 -10.71 22.44 -11.13
N GLY A 158 -11.46 22.48 -10.02
CA GLY A 158 -12.85 22.07 -9.97
C GLY A 158 -13.09 20.61 -9.61
N HIS A 159 -12.09 19.91 -9.08
CA HIS A 159 -12.22 18.56 -8.58
C HIS A 159 -12.64 18.53 -7.11
N ARG A 160 -13.27 17.43 -6.68
CA ARG A 160 -13.53 17.16 -5.27
C ARG A 160 -12.35 16.39 -4.66
N VAL A 161 -11.74 16.91 -3.61
CA VAL A 161 -10.61 16.28 -2.95
C VAL A 161 -11.04 15.48 -1.72
N VAL A 162 -10.55 14.25 -1.62
CA VAL A 162 -10.75 13.34 -0.48
C VAL A 162 -9.45 12.63 -0.13
N THR A 163 -9.43 11.95 1.01
CA THR A 163 -8.35 11.01 1.38
C THR A 163 -8.93 9.73 1.99
N ALA A 164 -8.20 8.63 1.87
CA ALA A 164 -8.49 7.39 2.58
C ALA A 164 -8.04 7.43 4.06
N GLY A 165 -7.41 8.52 4.48
CA GLY A 165 -6.92 8.70 5.84
C GLY A 165 -5.46 8.30 6.03
N PRO A 166 -4.95 8.34 7.27
CA PRO A 166 -3.57 8.02 7.58
C PRO A 166 -3.28 6.52 7.36
N ARG A 167 -2.04 6.22 6.99
CA ARG A 167 -1.62 4.84 6.64
C ARG A 167 -1.79 3.81 7.76
N HIS A 168 -1.98 4.24 9.01
CA HIS A 168 -2.23 3.35 10.17
C HIS A 168 -3.71 3.14 10.47
N ASP A 169 -4.60 3.76 9.71
CA ASP A 169 -6.02 3.62 9.89
C ASP A 169 -6.47 2.20 9.49
N PRO A 170 -7.17 1.46 10.36
CA PRO A 170 -7.65 0.12 10.04
C PRO A 170 -8.66 0.10 8.89
N ASP A 171 -9.35 1.19 8.64
CA ASP A 171 -10.36 1.33 7.58
C ASP A 171 -9.82 1.92 6.27
N PHE A 172 -8.50 2.13 6.17
CA PHE A 172 -7.91 2.72 4.97
C PHE A 172 -8.29 1.96 3.69
N LEU A 173 -8.11 0.64 3.68
CA LEU A 173 -8.37 -0.18 2.50
C LEU A 173 -9.88 -0.26 2.18
N SER A 174 -10.73 -0.27 3.20
CA SER A 174 -12.19 -0.21 3.04
C SER A 174 -12.66 1.12 2.43
N ARG A 175 -12.01 2.25 2.78
CA ARG A 175 -12.29 3.55 2.15
C ARG A 175 -11.82 3.61 0.69
N ILE A 176 -10.68 3.00 0.37
CA ILE A 176 -10.26 2.84 -1.04
C ILE A 176 -11.29 2.02 -1.79
N LEU A 177 -11.80 0.94 -1.21
CA LEU A 177 -12.87 0.14 -1.81
C LEU A 177 -14.14 0.98 -2.02
N ALA A 178 -14.56 1.77 -1.04
CA ALA A 178 -15.72 2.65 -1.17
C ALA A 178 -15.57 3.65 -2.33
N LEU A 179 -14.38 4.23 -2.49
CA LEU A 179 -14.06 5.12 -3.61
C LEU A 179 -14.13 4.40 -4.96
N VAL A 180 -13.51 3.22 -5.05
CA VAL A 180 -13.52 2.40 -6.27
C VAL A 180 -14.94 1.94 -6.63
N LEU A 181 -15.77 1.56 -5.64
CA LEU A 181 -17.16 1.20 -5.86
C LEU A 181 -18.03 2.36 -6.34
N ALA A 182 -17.77 3.56 -5.81
CA ALA A 182 -18.50 4.77 -6.20
C ALA A 182 -18.15 5.26 -7.61
N SER A 183 -17.03 4.82 -8.17
CA SER A 183 -16.52 5.30 -9.45
C SER A 183 -16.70 4.26 -10.55
N GLU A 184 -16.98 4.71 -11.78
CA GLU A 184 -16.98 3.88 -12.97
C GLU A 184 -15.57 3.65 -13.49
N ARG A 185 -14.74 4.70 -13.40
CA ARG A 185 -13.39 4.75 -13.93
C ARG A 185 -12.38 5.23 -12.89
N VAL A 186 -11.18 4.67 -12.90
CA VAL A 186 -10.07 5.07 -12.03
C VAL A 186 -8.84 5.40 -12.87
N VAL A 187 -8.29 6.60 -12.69
CA VAL A 187 -7.12 7.06 -13.45
C VAL A 187 -5.98 7.49 -12.54
N ALA A 188 -4.77 7.34 -13.03
CA ALA A 188 -3.55 7.76 -12.35
C ALA A 188 -2.50 8.25 -13.37
N ASN A 189 -1.64 9.16 -12.95
CA ASN A 189 -0.54 9.64 -13.79
C ASN A 189 0.70 8.72 -13.75
N ARG A 190 0.69 7.71 -12.87
CA ARG A 190 1.68 6.62 -12.82
C ARG A 190 1.02 5.29 -12.51
N LEU A 191 1.67 4.23 -12.96
CA LEU A 191 1.26 2.87 -12.61
C LEU A 191 1.58 2.60 -11.13
N MET A 192 0.52 2.43 -10.34
CA MET A 192 0.58 2.26 -8.88
C MET A 192 -0.45 1.23 -8.41
N THR A 193 -0.29 0.77 -7.18
CA THR A 193 -1.17 -0.22 -6.53
C THR A 193 -2.68 0.06 -6.70
N PRO A 194 -3.20 1.30 -6.53
CA PRO A 194 -4.63 1.56 -6.65
C PRO A 194 -5.22 1.29 -8.04
N VAL A 195 -4.41 1.43 -9.10
CA VAL A 195 -4.83 1.08 -10.47
C VAL A 195 -5.14 -0.41 -10.57
N LEU A 196 -4.27 -1.26 -10.00
CA LEU A 196 -4.50 -2.70 -9.98
C LEU A 196 -5.69 -3.07 -9.09
N TYR A 197 -5.89 -2.37 -7.98
CA TYR A 197 -7.07 -2.57 -7.15
C TYR A 197 -8.35 -2.36 -7.96
N ALA A 198 -8.47 -1.23 -8.63
CA ALA A 198 -9.64 -0.91 -9.46
C ALA A 198 -9.82 -1.90 -10.63
N ALA A 199 -8.75 -2.17 -11.37
CA ALA A 199 -8.78 -3.12 -12.49
C ALA A 199 -9.22 -4.51 -12.03
N SER A 200 -8.70 -5.02 -10.90
CA SER A 200 -8.99 -6.37 -10.40
C SER A 200 -10.46 -6.63 -10.05
N VAL A 201 -11.22 -5.56 -9.83
CA VAL A 201 -12.67 -5.61 -9.57
C VAL A 201 -13.50 -5.12 -10.76
N GLY A 202 -12.88 -5.06 -11.95
CA GLY A 202 -13.55 -4.79 -13.21
C GLY A 202 -13.90 -3.32 -13.46
N ARG A 203 -13.24 -2.37 -12.79
CA ARG A 203 -13.39 -0.95 -13.12
C ARG A 203 -12.58 -0.62 -14.37
N ASP A 204 -13.04 0.37 -15.13
CA ASP A 204 -12.23 0.95 -16.18
C ASP A 204 -11.04 1.69 -15.58
N VAL A 205 -9.86 1.55 -16.16
CA VAL A 205 -8.64 2.16 -15.64
C VAL A 205 -7.85 2.85 -16.72
N GLY A 206 -7.12 3.92 -16.34
CA GLY A 206 -6.19 4.62 -17.22
C GLY A 206 -4.93 5.04 -16.48
N VAL A 207 -3.78 4.94 -17.17
CA VAL A 207 -2.49 5.43 -16.66
C VAL A 207 -1.87 6.32 -17.71
N TYR A 208 -2.01 7.63 -17.53
CA TYR A 208 -1.58 8.63 -18.49
C TYR A 208 -1.41 10.02 -17.83
N GLY A 209 -0.93 10.98 -18.59
CA GLY A 209 -0.64 12.34 -18.11
C GLY A 209 0.81 12.52 -17.71
N ASP A 210 1.13 13.70 -17.17
CA ASP A 210 2.48 13.99 -16.68
C ASP A 210 2.82 13.05 -15.51
N PRO A 211 3.86 12.21 -15.64
CA PRO A 211 4.22 11.29 -14.56
C PRO A 211 4.80 11.99 -13.34
N LEU A 212 5.05 13.29 -13.39
CA LEU A 212 5.75 14.05 -12.37
C LEU A 212 7.14 13.42 -12.05
N SER A 213 7.86 13.95 -11.11
CA SER A 213 9.14 13.40 -10.67
C SER A 213 9.14 13.14 -9.16
N ILE A 214 10.07 12.33 -8.69
CA ILE A 214 10.26 12.09 -7.26
C ILE A 214 11.66 12.54 -6.85
N SER A 215 11.81 12.90 -5.56
CA SER A 215 13.06 13.44 -5.01
C SER A 215 14.21 12.43 -4.90
N THR A 216 13.92 11.13 -5.05
CA THR A 216 14.91 10.04 -5.03
C THR A 216 15.18 9.54 -6.44
N ALA A 217 16.37 8.95 -6.65
CA ALA A 217 16.64 8.25 -7.89
C ALA A 217 15.63 7.11 -8.09
N GLU A 218 14.99 7.08 -9.26
CA GLU A 218 14.11 5.98 -9.62
C GLU A 218 14.96 4.75 -9.96
N ILE A 219 14.61 3.59 -9.41
CA ILE A 219 15.30 2.32 -9.68
C ILE A 219 15.19 1.98 -11.18
N HIS A 220 14.05 2.33 -11.78
CA HIS A 220 13.80 2.22 -13.23
C HIS A 220 13.11 3.51 -13.70
N GLY A 221 13.57 4.07 -14.82
CA GLY A 221 12.91 5.20 -15.45
C GLY A 221 11.50 4.84 -15.94
N GLN A 222 10.65 5.85 -16.11
CA GLN A 222 9.25 5.66 -16.53
C GLN A 222 9.11 4.91 -17.86
N ASP A 223 10.05 5.11 -18.79
CA ASP A 223 10.04 4.41 -20.10
C ASP A 223 10.29 2.92 -19.93
N ALA A 224 11.18 2.52 -19.01
CA ALA A 224 11.42 1.11 -18.71
C ALA A 224 10.19 0.47 -18.05
N ILE A 225 9.50 1.18 -17.15
CA ILE A 225 8.26 0.72 -16.53
C ILE A 225 7.17 0.57 -17.59
N ARG A 226 7.01 1.55 -18.47
CA ARG A 226 6.05 1.51 -19.58
C ARG A 226 6.32 0.37 -20.54
N SER A 227 7.60 0.08 -20.83
CA SER A 227 8.00 -1.05 -21.68
C SER A 227 7.74 -2.40 -21.00
N LEU A 228 7.85 -2.49 -19.68
CA LEU A 228 7.57 -3.73 -18.94
C LEU A 228 6.06 -3.99 -18.77
N TRP A 229 5.25 -2.92 -18.69
CA TRP A 229 3.81 -2.96 -18.44
C TRP A 229 3.00 -2.19 -19.49
N PRO A 230 3.18 -2.46 -20.80
CA PRO A 230 2.53 -1.67 -21.85
C PRO A 230 1.00 -1.75 -21.79
N GLU A 231 0.45 -2.89 -21.35
CA GLU A 231 -1.00 -3.13 -21.24
C GLU A 231 -1.66 -2.31 -20.11
N LEU A 232 -0.87 -1.74 -19.21
CA LEU A 232 -1.33 -0.93 -18.08
C LEU A 232 -1.03 0.57 -18.28
N HIS A 233 -0.65 1.00 -19.51
CA HIS A 233 -0.37 2.41 -19.82
C HIS A 233 -1.20 2.87 -21.01
N GLY A 234 -1.95 3.95 -20.81
CA GLY A 234 -2.81 4.56 -21.82
C GLY A 234 -4.05 5.19 -21.20
N GLU A 235 -4.76 5.97 -22.00
CA GLU A 235 -6.02 6.57 -21.61
C GLU A 235 -7.15 5.55 -21.61
N SER A 236 -7.17 4.64 -22.57
CA SER A 236 -8.18 3.60 -22.72
C SER A 236 -7.49 2.24 -22.77
N LEU A 237 -7.84 1.35 -21.86
CA LEU A 237 -7.25 0.04 -21.71
C LEU A 237 -8.32 -1.04 -21.87
N ASP A 238 -7.91 -2.22 -22.37
CA ASP A 238 -8.82 -3.38 -22.40
C ASP A 238 -9.16 -3.82 -20.98
N ARG A 239 -10.44 -3.73 -20.61
CA ARG A 239 -10.93 -4.03 -19.26
C ARG A 239 -10.74 -5.50 -18.91
N GLY A 240 -10.97 -6.43 -19.84
CA GLY A 240 -10.83 -7.86 -19.60
C GLY A 240 -9.37 -8.20 -19.28
N MET A 241 -8.47 -7.79 -20.16
CA MET A 241 -7.03 -8.01 -20.03
C MET A 241 -6.47 -7.37 -18.75
N THR A 242 -6.83 -6.11 -18.46
CA THR A 242 -6.34 -5.43 -17.26
C THR A 242 -6.89 -6.06 -15.96
N THR A 243 -8.12 -6.58 -15.98
CA THR A 243 -8.70 -7.30 -14.85
C THR A 243 -7.93 -8.59 -14.56
N ASP A 244 -7.69 -9.42 -15.58
CA ASP A 244 -6.98 -10.69 -15.42
C ASP A 244 -5.53 -10.47 -14.97
N LEU A 245 -4.84 -9.50 -15.60
CA LEU A 245 -3.49 -9.13 -15.21
C LEU A 245 -3.44 -8.64 -13.75
N ALA A 246 -4.32 -7.71 -13.38
CA ALA A 246 -4.37 -7.18 -12.02
C ALA A 246 -4.67 -8.26 -10.97
N ARG A 247 -5.58 -9.19 -11.26
CA ARG A 247 -5.89 -10.31 -10.36
C ARG A 247 -4.68 -11.24 -10.17
N ASN A 248 -3.93 -11.52 -11.24
CA ASN A 248 -2.72 -12.32 -11.15
C ASN A 248 -1.63 -11.61 -10.32
N GLU A 249 -1.39 -10.32 -10.60
CA GLU A 249 -0.39 -9.51 -9.88
C GLU A 249 -0.73 -9.34 -8.40
N LEU A 250 -2.01 -9.20 -8.05
CA LEU A 250 -2.49 -9.10 -6.68
C LEU A 250 -2.64 -10.48 -5.98
N GLY A 251 -2.38 -11.56 -6.69
CA GLY A 251 -2.35 -12.91 -6.12
C GLY A 251 -3.71 -13.42 -5.68
N PHE A 252 -4.80 -13.16 -6.42
CA PHE A 252 -6.12 -13.70 -6.11
C PHE A 252 -6.14 -15.23 -6.04
N GLN A 253 -5.27 -15.91 -6.81
CA GLN A 253 -5.07 -17.35 -6.78
C GLN A 253 -4.42 -17.87 -5.49
N HIS A 254 -3.88 -17.00 -4.66
CA HIS A 254 -3.21 -17.32 -3.40
C HIS A 254 -4.05 -17.00 -2.16
N VAL A 255 -5.31 -16.62 -2.34
CA VAL A 255 -6.22 -16.34 -1.22
C VAL A 255 -6.49 -17.63 -0.46
N LEU A 256 -6.10 -17.64 0.81
CA LEU A 256 -6.27 -18.78 1.71
C LEU A 256 -7.64 -18.74 2.40
N GLY A 257 -8.13 -19.91 2.84
CA GLY A 257 -9.28 -19.95 3.73
C GLY A 257 -8.99 -19.27 5.09
N PRO A 258 -10.04 -18.86 5.85
CA PRO A 258 -9.87 -18.13 7.11
C PRO A 258 -8.99 -18.84 8.15
N VAL A 259 -9.10 -20.17 8.27
CA VAL A 259 -8.32 -20.98 9.19
C VAL A 259 -6.86 -21.07 8.76
N GLU A 260 -6.63 -21.30 7.48
CA GLU A 260 -5.29 -21.40 6.89
C GLU A 260 -4.56 -20.05 6.98
N LEU A 261 -5.26 -18.94 6.70
CA LEU A 261 -4.72 -17.61 6.84
C LEU A 261 -4.28 -17.32 8.28
N ARG A 262 -5.13 -17.64 9.28
CA ARG A 262 -4.75 -17.49 10.69
C ARG A 262 -3.50 -18.32 11.04
N SER A 263 -3.41 -19.53 10.52
CA SER A 263 -2.25 -20.41 10.73
C SER A 263 -0.99 -19.81 10.08
N ALA A 264 -1.09 -19.36 8.82
CA ALA A 264 0.03 -18.77 8.09
C ALA A 264 0.58 -17.52 8.79
N LEU A 265 -0.31 -16.64 9.28
CA LEU A 265 0.05 -15.40 9.97
C LEU A 265 0.47 -15.60 11.43
N GLY A 266 0.36 -16.83 11.98
CA GLY A 266 0.64 -17.11 13.37
C GLY A 266 -0.45 -16.58 14.33
N TRP A 267 -1.68 -16.43 13.87
CA TRP A 267 -2.83 -15.90 14.63
C TRP A 267 -3.60 -16.96 15.40
N THR A 268 -3.02 -18.14 15.55
CA THR A 268 -3.57 -19.22 16.40
C THR A 268 -3.25 -18.96 17.87
N ALA A 269 -4.05 -19.53 18.77
CA ALA A 269 -3.91 -19.33 20.22
C ALA A 269 -2.55 -19.77 20.82
N ARG A 270 -1.73 -20.51 20.06
CA ARG A 270 -0.48 -21.11 20.52
C ARG A 270 0.79 -20.29 20.26
N SER A 271 0.71 -19.15 19.56
CA SER A 271 1.92 -18.39 19.20
C SER A 271 2.02 -17.05 19.91
N ALA A 272 2.66 -17.02 21.07
CA ALA A 272 3.06 -15.77 21.74
C ALA A 272 4.35 -15.15 21.10
N GLY A 273 5.10 -15.93 20.32
CA GLY A 273 6.38 -15.52 19.73
C GLY A 273 6.33 -14.19 18.96
N PRO A 274 5.37 -13.97 18.04
CA PRO A 274 5.26 -12.71 17.32
C PRO A 274 5.00 -11.50 18.24
N ALA A 275 4.20 -11.65 19.29
CA ALA A 275 3.95 -10.60 20.28
C ALA A 275 5.22 -10.23 21.05
N VAL A 276 5.94 -11.24 21.55
CA VAL A 276 7.21 -11.04 22.27
C VAL A 276 8.24 -10.37 21.36
N GLN A 277 8.33 -10.79 20.11
CA GLN A 277 9.25 -10.20 19.17
C GLN A 277 8.90 -8.72 18.82
N TYR A 278 7.62 -8.40 18.77
CA TYR A 278 7.18 -7.02 18.53
C TYR A 278 7.50 -6.10 19.71
N TRP A 279 7.12 -6.49 20.92
CA TRP A 279 7.20 -5.64 22.10
C TRP A 279 8.58 -5.61 22.76
N ALA A 280 9.33 -6.70 22.72
CA ALA A 280 10.67 -6.81 23.29
C ALA A 280 11.77 -6.81 22.24
N GLY A 281 11.65 -7.62 21.19
CA GLY A 281 12.68 -7.76 20.16
C GLY A 281 12.90 -6.49 19.35
N ALA A 282 11.86 -5.78 18.95
CA ALA A 282 12.00 -4.58 18.12
C ALA A 282 12.70 -3.41 18.86
N PRO A 283 12.36 -3.07 20.12
CA PRO A 283 13.12 -2.10 20.90
C PRO A 283 14.59 -2.48 21.09
N VAL A 284 14.87 -3.74 21.42
CA VAL A 284 16.26 -4.22 21.61
C VAL A 284 17.07 -4.07 20.32
N HIS A 285 16.55 -4.50 19.17
CA HIS A 285 17.23 -4.33 17.89
C HIS A 285 17.47 -2.86 17.56
N LYS A 286 16.50 -2.00 17.83
CA LYS A 286 16.63 -0.56 17.60
C LYS A 286 17.73 0.03 18.50
N THR A 287 17.78 -0.34 19.75
CA THR A 287 18.81 0.11 20.70
C THR A 287 20.19 -0.35 20.26
N LEU A 288 20.36 -1.61 19.87
CA LEU A 288 21.63 -2.13 19.35
C LEU A 288 22.08 -1.39 18.07
N ASN A 289 21.17 -1.06 17.18
CA ASN A 289 21.47 -0.27 15.98
C ASN A 289 21.89 1.17 16.33
N VAL A 290 21.22 1.82 17.28
CA VAL A 290 21.57 3.17 17.76
C VAL A 290 22.95 3.20 18.42
N LEU A 291 23.28 2.16 19.18
CA LEU A 291 24.60 2.01 19.82
C LEU A 291 25.72 1.57 18.86
N GLY A 292 25.41 1.35 17.58
CA GLY A 292 26.39 0.90 16.59
C GLY A 292 26.80 -0.56 16.73
N LEU A 293 26.17 -1.32 17.64
CA LEU A 293 26.40 -2.74 17.87
C LEU A 293 25.58 -3.65 16.95
N GLY A 294 24.64 -3.09 16.18
CA GLY A 294 23.93 -3.81 15.14
C GLY A 294 24.86 -4.11 13.96
N ARG A 295 24.67 -5.26 13.29
CA ARG A 295 25.37 -5.57 12.04
C ARG A 295 25.03 -4.50 11.00
N ARG A 296 26.00 -3.63 10.68
CA ARG A 296 25.92 -2.71 9.56
C ARG A 296 26.32 -3.47 8.31
N ASP A 297 25.43 -3.62 7.36
CA ASP A 297 25.82 -4.00 6.00
C ASP A 297 26.57 -2.81 5.36
N ALA A 298 27.75 -3.10 4.81
CA ALA A 298 28.71 -2.14 4.28
C ALA A 298 28.22 -1.31 3.05
N GLY A 299 26.92 -1.35 2.73
CA GLY A 299 26.33 -0.65 1.59
C GLY A 299 25.22 0.34 1.90
N SER A 300 24.74 0.44 3.13
CA SER A 300 23.68 1.39 3.48
C SER A 300 24.25 2.71 3.97
N SER A 301 24.57 3.62 3.04
CA SER A 301 24.97 5.00 3.35
C SER A 301 23.79 5.91 3.73
N GLU A 302 22.55 5.43 3.70
CA GLU A 302 21.40 6.21 4.12
C GLU A 302 21.34 6.29 5.65
N LYS A 303 21.62 7.47 6.17
CA LYS A 303 21.33 7.83 7.57
C LYS A 303 19.83 7.58 7.80
N GLN A 304 19.48 6.61 8.64
CA GLN A 304 18.12 6.46 9.12
C GLN A 304 17.69 7.78 9.76
N VAL A 305 16.83 8.52 9.08
CA VAL A 305 16.27 9.79 9.57
C VAL A 305 15.55 9.51 10.90
N GLY A 306 16.06 10.08 11.99
CA GLY A 306 15.44 9.99 13.32
C GLY A 306 16.10 9.01 14.30
N ALA A 307 17.21 8.36 13.98
CA ALA A 307 17.90 7.42 14.88
C ALA A 307 19.17 8.00 15.51
N SER A 308 19.09 9.21 16.09
CA SER A 308 20.21 9.68 16.91
C SER A 308 20.12 9.13 18.34
N PRO A 309 21.23 8.76 19.00
CA PRO A 309 21.24 8.37 20.41
C PRO A 309 20.60 9.43 21.31
N LEU A 310 20.81 10.71 21.00
CA LEU A 310 20.24 11.83 21.74
C LEU A 310 18.71 11.89 21.61
N ALA A 311 18.17 11.74 20.40
CA ALA A 311 16.71 11.70 20.19
C ALA A 311 16.06 10.52 20.91
N TRP A 312 16.75 9.38 20.99
CA TRP A 312 16.25 8.23 21.75
C TRP A 312 16.23 8.48 23.25
N LEU A 313 17.25 9.14 23.81
CA LEU A 313 17.33 9.49 25.22
C LEU A 313 16.30 10.56 25.61
N THR A 314 16.04 11.53 24.74
CA THR A 314 15.11 12.64 25.02
C THR A 314 13.64 12.25 24.83
N HIS A 315 13.34 11.29 23.94
CA HIS A 315 11.98 10.87 23.62
C HIS A 315 11.83 9.35 23.53
N PRO A 316 12.14 8.58 24.62
CA PRO A 316 12.17 7.11 24.56
C PRO A 316 10.83 6.50 24.14
N MET A 317 9.71 7.09 24.54
CA MET A 317 8.37 6.60 24.20
C MET A 317 8.05 6.68 22.71
N SER A 318 8.62 7.64 21.99
CA SER A 318 8.42 7.78 20.53
C SER A 318 9.05 6.64 19.72
N HIS A 319 9.91 5.87 20.35
CA HIS A 319 10.64 4.76 19.74
C HIS A 319 10.02 3.38 20.06
N LEU A 320 9.01 3.33 20.91
CA LEU A 320 8.24 2.12 21.14
C LEU A 320 7.43 1.75 19.90
N PRO A 321 7.16 0.46 19.68
CA PRO A 321 6.23 0.01 18.65
C PRO A 321 4.86 0.67 18.85
N ARG A 322 4.19 1.00 17.75
CA ARG A 322 2.81 1.51 17.83
C ARG A 322 1.87 0.40 18.27
N PRO A 323 0.78 0.73 18.99
CA PRO A 323 -0.28 -0.24 19.27
C PRO A 323 -0.80 -0.87 17.97
N LEU A 324 -1.25 -2.10 18.03
CA LEU A 324 -1.95 -2.72 16.92
C LEU A 324 -3.24 -1.96 16.60
N PRO A 325 -3.76 -2.04 15.36
CA PRO A 325 -5.06 -1.49 15.02
C PRO A 325 -6.13 -1.99 15.99
N ALA A 326 -7.01 -1.09 16.45
CA ALA A 326 -7.96 -1.38 17.52
C ALA A 326 -9.09 -2.33 17.08
N HIS A 327 -9.41 -2.35 15.79
CA HIS A 327 -10.51 -3.15 15.23
C HIS A 327 -10.12 -3.73 13.86
N ALA A 328 -10.86 -4.73 13.43
CA ALA A 328 -10.84 -5.22 12.05
C ALA A 328 -11.47 -4.20 11.10
N ALA A 329 -11.20 -4.32 9.80
CA ALA A 329 -11.75 -3.42 8.81
C ALA A 329 -13.29 -3.43 8.81
N SER A 330 -13.90 -2.25 8.72
CA SER A 330 -15.34 -2.06 8.59
C SER A 330 -15.79 -2.35 7.15
N LEU A 331 -16.86 -3.12 6.98
CA LEU A 331 -17.30 -3.61 5.67
C LEU A 331 -18.76 -3.31 5.34
N ASP A 332 -19.60 -3.13 6.33
CA ASP A 332 -21.02 -2.89 6.18
C ASP A 332 -21.57 -2.00 7.33
N PRO A 333 -21.83 -0.71 7.04
CA PRO A 333 -21.49 -0.03 5.80
C PRO A 333 -19.97 0.17 5.62
N LEU A 334 -19.52 0.31 4.36
CA LEU A 334 -18.15 0.75 4.10
C LEU A 334 -17.95 2.17 4.64
N PRO A 335 -16.80 2.45 5.26
CA PRO A 335 -16.51 3.78 5.78
C PRO A 335 -16.36 4.79 4.63
N ALA A 336 -16.96 5.96 4.80
CA ALA A 336 -16.86 7.02 3.81
C ALA A 336 -15.42 7.58 3.71
N PRO A 337 -14.98 7.99 2.50
CA PRO A 337 -13.74 8.72 2.34
C PRO A 337 -13.81 10.05 3.08
N ILE A 338 -12.66 10.53 3.55
CA ILE A 338 -12.56 11.74 4.37
C ILE A 338 -12.45 12.95 3.42
N PRO A 339 -13.41 13.89 3.43
CA PRO A 339 -13.30 15.11 2.64
C PRO A 339 -12.08 15.95 3.05
N VAL A 340 -11.45 16.58 2.05
CA VAL A 340 -10.35 17.52 2.26
C VAL A 340 -10.78 18.88 1.75
N THR A 341 -10.71 19.87 2.62
CA THR A 341 -10.97 21.29 2.32
C THR A 341 -9.70 22.08 2.57
N MET A 342 -9.60 23.24 1.93
CA MET A 342 -8.54 24.20 2.29
C MET A 342 -8.71 24.60 3.76
N PRO A 343 -7.63 24.70 4.53
CA PRO A 343 -7.66 25.16 5.93
C PRO A 343 -8.10 26.61 6.06
#